data_790ba2f639b06992be0961e2cd7d6d5a
#
_entry.id   790ba2f639b06992be0961e2cd7d6d5a
#
_cell.length_a   1.000
_cell.length_b   1.000
_cell.length_c   1.000
_cell.angle_alpha   90.00
_cell.angle_beta   90.00
_cell.angle_gamma   90.00
#
_symmetry.space_group_name_H-M   'P 1'
#
loop_
_entity.id
_entity.type
_entity.pdbx_description
1 polymer ?
#
loop_
_entity_poly.entity_id
_entity_poly.type
_entity_poly.pdbx_seq_one_letter_code
_entity_poly.pdbx_strand_id
1 'polypeptide(L)'
;MLHNGNAEITGCAAGVTALEIPAEIDGSPVTAVGDSAFLKQQKLQTVSLPDSVQSIGSQAFSGCINLQEITVPSGTQSVSNSAFSGCTNLEKAVLGDSVETLGSSVFSGCESLAEVQLSANLQKMGGSVFQNCTALKTVAIPEQVQTLGGSTFSGCSRLYQVKLPAKMTEIQSCAFEDCPKLETLTLPESLTTLGYGAFQNCSGLQNISLPEQVTEVGDYAFAHCTALEQAAVSGNVLTLGKNMFCDCRRLAEVTLAEGLTELGNSMFLDCVSLQAVTIPDSVTQIGESTFSGCTDLQHVTLPQNLKQIGGNAFRNCSSLTAVAFPEKLKSIGNEAFSGCSGLQEALLPDATDTLGYSVFYGCTSLERVRLSDEITELGQTVFRQCKKLPEITLPKELTTIGESTFFSCDGFTRVEIPDGTQRIGSNAFSYCTNLKEVVIPKSVTQIGGAFESFAGCDSLTDVYYAGSEEDWNKIRFCTTLDKILKVRIHFNGELSVTTTTPAGTTTATETTATTTVTTATEPVVPFMKGDVDGDGKIDSSDVFAAMLYVAYTAVGRAGNLTDDQMQAADIDESGSIDSTDVYYLLYYIALNGAGVRSTWADVVK
;
A
#
# COMPACT_ATOMS: atom_id res chain seq x y z
N MET A 1 32.69 16.75 -47.95
CA MET A 1 33.80 15.78 -48.14
C MET A 1 33.35 14.64 -49.03
N LEU A 2 34.22 14.10 -49.87
CA LEU A 2 33.90 12.92 -50.69
C LEU A 2 34.32 11.66 -49.98
N HIS A 3 33.40 10.72 -49.83
CA HIS A 3 33.68 9.38 -49.24
C HIS A 3 33.10 8.32 -50.19
N ASN A 4 33.95 7.43 -50.71
CA ASN A 4 33.57 6.38 -51.69
C ASN A 4 32.78 6.92 -52.93
N GLY A 5 33.12 8.11 -53.42
CA GLY A 5 32.44 8.70 -54.55
C GLY A 5 31.15 9.46 -54.27
N ASN A 6 30.74 9.55 -52.98
CA ASN A 6 29.59 10.27 -52.50
C ASN A 6 30.02 11.56 -51.78
N ALA A 7 29.16 12.58 -51.75
CA ALA A 7 29.39 13.80 -51.02
C ALA A 7 28.69 13.76 -49.66
N GLU A 8 29.39 14.25 -48.63
CA GLU A 8 28.86 14.48 -47.29
C GLU A 8 28.85 15.99 -46.98
N ILE A 9 27.73 16.51 -46.49
CA ILE A 9 27.61 17.89 -46.06
C ILE A 9 28.18 18.05 -44.67
N THR A 10 29.17 18.91 -44.49
CA THR A 10 29.84 19.14 -43.20
C THR A 10 29.59 20.53 -42.62
N GLY A 11 28.80 21.37 -43.29
CA GLY A 11 28.43 22.69 -42.79
C GLY A 11 27.94 23.66 -43.87
N CYS A 12 27.61 24.85 -43.42
CA CYS A 12 27.23 25.98 -44.28
C CYS A 12 27.91 27.28 -43.81
N ALA A 13 27.80 28.36 -44.63
CA ALA A 13 28.25 29.68 -44.23
C ALA A 13 27.51 30.18 -42.98
N ALA A 14 28.21 30.96 -42.15
CA ALA A 14 27.59 31.55 -40.97
C ALA A 14 26.48 32.54 -41.35
N GLY A 15 25.36 32.48 -40.62
CA GLY A 15 24.25 33.42 -40.77
C GLY A 15 23.22 33.08 -41.82
N VAL A 16 23.28 31.89 -42.42
CA VAL A 16 22.27 31.37 -43.35
C VAL A 16 20.93 31.22 -42.63
N THR A 17 19.85 31.71 -43.24
CA THR A 17 18.48 31.59 -42.71
C THR A 17 17.66 30.53 -43.44
N ALA A 18 17.95 30.28 -44.70
CA ALA A 18 17.36 29.22 -45.51
C ALA A 18 18.47 28.46 -46.22
N LEU A 19 18.41 27.13 -46.14
CA LEU A 19 19.41 26.24 -46.71
C LEU A 19 18.75 25.26 -47.67
N GLU A 20 19.18 25.26 -48.90
CA GLU A 20 18.83 24.21 -49.86
C GLU A 20 20.08 23.37 -50.15
N ILE A 21 20.04 22.09 -49.78
CA ILE A 21 21.14 21.15 -50.00
C ILE A 21 20.95 20.57 -51.41
N PRO A 22 21.95 20.73 -52.32
CA PRO A 22 21.83 20.19 -53.66
C PRO A 22 21.93 18.65 -53.66
N ALA A 23 21.31 18.01 -54.66
CA ALA A 23 21.36 16.57 -54.80
C ALA A 23 22.78 16.03 -55.17
N GLU A 24 23.61 16.88 -55.78
CA GLU A 24 24.95 16.58 -56.22
C GLU A 24 25.90 17.75 -55.97
N ILE A 25 27.17 17.45 -55.67
CA ILE A 25 28.28 18.39 -55.57
C ILE A 25 29.43 17.84 -56.42
N ASP A 26 29.89 18.61 -57.42
CA ASP A 26 30.95 18.21 -58.32
C ASP A 26 30.74 16.84 -59.00
N GLY A 27 29.48 16.51 -59.34
CA GLY A 27 29.09 15.25 -59.95
C GLY A 27 29.00 14.06 -58.98
N SER A 28 29.17 14.30 -57.70
CA SER A 28 29.02 13.28 -56.64
C SER A 28 27.67 13.47 -55.92
N PRO A 29 26.83 12.42 -55.78
CA PRO A 29 25.57 12.50 -55.08
C PRO A 29 25.77 12.84 -53.61
N VAL A 30 24.93 13.72 -53.04
CA VAL A 30 24.93 14.03 -51.65
C VAL A 30 24.12 12.95 -50.90
N THR A 31 24.85 12.08 -50.16
CA THR A 31 24.23 10.93 -49.49
C THR A 31 24.19 11.07 -47.96
N ALA A 32 24.88 12.03 -47.39
CA ALA A 32 24.88 12.23 -45.93
C ALA A 32 24.92 13.70 -45.52
N VAL A 33 24.27 13.97 -44.42
CA VAL A 33 24.55 15.14 -43.59
C VAL A 33 25.43 14.67 -42.46
N GLY A 34 26.66 15.22 -42.38
CA GLY A 34 27.66 14.77 -41.41
C GLY A 34 27.38 15.20 -39.98
N ASP A 35 28.17 14.61 -39.08
CA ASP A 35 28.08 14.93 -37.67
C ASP A 35 28.30 16.41 -37.38
N SER A 36 27.43 17.01 -36.57
CA SER A 36 27.50 18.42 -36.19
C SER A 36 27.53 19.43 -37.36
N ALA A 37 27.14 19.03 -38.58
CA ALA A 37 27.24 19.84 -39.78
C ALA A 37 26.64 21.26 -39.64
N PHE A 38 25.53 21.37 -38.95
CA PHE A 38 24.83 22.64 -38.70
C PHE A 38 24.64 22.91 -37.21
N LEU A 39 25.52 22.35 -36.36
CA LEU A 39 25.44 22.53 -34.92
C LEU A 39 25.34 24.00 -34.56
N LYS A 40 24.25 24.35 -33.79
CA LYS A 40 23.97 25.71 -33.29
C LYS A 40 23.91 26.79 -34.37
N GLN A 41 23.47 26.46 -35.58
CA GLN A 41 23.15 27.46 -36.62
C GLN A 41 21.84 28.19 -36.25
N GLN A 42 21.96 29.11 -35.28
CA GLN A 42 20.79 29.75 -34.66
C GLN A 42 19.93 30.59 -35.62
N LYS A 43 20.46 31.00 -36.77
CA LYS A 43 19.70 31.77 -37.76
C LYS A 43 18.94 30.91 -38.77
N LEU A 44 19.25 29.61 -38.83
CA LEU A 44 18.63 28.70 -39.79
C LEU A 44 17.15 28.51 -39.45
N GLN A 45 16.27 28.86 -40.38
CA GLN A 45 14.81 28.78 -40.25
C GLN A 45 14.22 27.64 -41.08
N THR A 46 14.78 27.40 -42.25
CA THR A 46 14.33 26.35 -43.17
C THR A 46 15.50 25.59 -43.75
N VAL A 47 15.32 24.27 -43.93
CA VAL A 47 16.27 23.41 -44.63
C VAL A 47 15.52 22.47 -45.57
N SER A 48 16.03 22.34 -46.80
CA SER A 48 15.57 21.37 -47.78
C SER A 48 16.66 20.34 -48.00
N LEU A 49 16.32 19.07 -47.83
CA LEU A 49 17.20 17.90 -48.01
C LEU A 49 16.80 17.16 -49.29
N PRO A 50 17.74 16.79 -50.17
CA PRO A 50 17.41 16.01 -51.36
C PRO A 50 17.14 14.54 -51.03
N ASP A 51 16.39 13.83 -51.87
CA ASP A 51 16.03 12.42 -51.70
C ASP A 51 17.24 11.48 -51.72
N SER A 52 18.40 11.94 -52.20
CA SER A 52 19.64 11.17 -52.18
C SER A 52 20.26 11.02 -50.80
N VAL A 53 19.83 11.79 -49.79
CA VAL A 53 20.35 11.70 -48.40
C VAL A 53 19.88 10.40 -47.74
N GLN A 54 20.84 9.56 -47.43
CA GLN A 54 20.64 8.25 -46.78
C GLN A 54 20.81 8.29 -45.25
N SER A 55 21.56 9.27 -44.72
CA SER A 55 21.80 9.39 -43.28
C SER A 55 21.92 10.85 -42.84
N ILE A 56 21.43 11.12 -41.60
CA ILE A 56 21.63 12.39 -40.90
C ILE A 56 22.47 12.07 -39.64
N GLY A 57 23.65 12.71 -39.57
CA GLY A 57 24.65 12.48 -38.55
C GLY A 57 24.27 12.96 -37.14
N SER A 58 25.10 12.62 -36.20
CA SER A 58 24.90 12.99 -34.79
C SER A 58 25.00 14.52 -34.64
N GLN A 59 24.03 15.11 -33.89
CA GLN A 59 23.96 16.55 -33.66
C GLN A 59 23.92 17.42 -34.92
N ALA A 60 23.59 16.84 -36.08
CA ALA A 60 23.69 17.55 -37.38
C ALA A 60 23.00 18.93 -37.38
N PHE A 61 21.84 19.07 -36.75
CA PHE A 61 21.09 20.32 -36.60
C PHE A 61 20.86 20.71 -35.13
N SER A 62 21.60 20.11 -34.19
CA SER A 62 21.38 20.37 -32.76
C SER A 62 21.55 21.85 -32.42
N GLY A 63 20.58 22.42 -31.70
CA GLY A 63 20.56 23.84 -31.31
C GLY A 63 20.29 24.82 -32.42
N CYS A 64 19.72 24.39 -33.56
CA CYS A 64 19.15 25.27 -34.60
C CYS A 64 17.82 25.82 -34.08
N ILE A 65 17.88 26.75 -33.11
CA ILE A 65 16.73 27.21 -32.33
C ILE A 65 15.61 27.87 -33.16
N ASN A 66 15.89 28.38 -34.35
CA ASN A 66 14.91 29.01 -35.22
C ASN A 66 14.41 28.11 -36.35
N LEU A 67 14.87 26.85 -36.43
CA LEU A 67 14.35 25.87 -37.41
C LEU A 67 12.88 25.60 -37.11
N GLN A 68 11.99 25.79 -38.08
CA GLN A 68 10.54 25.69 -37.91
C GLN A 68 9.98 24.34 -38.32
N GLU A 69 10.48 23.78 -39.42
CA GLU A 69 10.02 22.52 -39.98
C GLU A 69 11.19 21.67 -40.46
N ILE A 70 11.04 20.36 -40.42
CA ILE A 70 11.95 19.41 -41.06
C ILE A 70 11.18 18.30 -41.77
N THR A 71 11.51 18.08 -43.02
CA THR A 71 11.15 16.87 -43.76
C THR A 71 12.41 16.07 -44.04
N VAL A 72 12.50 14.93 -43.38
CA VAL A 72 13.55 13.94 -43.65
C VAL A 72 13.16 13.17 -44.91
N PRO A 73 14.04 13.11 -45.93
CA PRO A 73 13.69 12.52 -47.22
C PRO A 73 13.36 11.03 -47.15
N SER A 74 12.62 10.57 -48.17
CA SER A 74 12.24 9.16 -48.29
C SER A 74 13.43 8.21 -48.51
N GLY A 75 14.59 8.72 -48.98
CA GLY A 75 15.82 7.94 -49.10
C GLY A 75 16.61 7.72 -47.79
N THR A 76 16.28 8.44 -46.73
CA THR A 76 17.01 8.41 -45.47
C THR A 76 16.67 7.15 -44.67
N GLN A 77 17.68 6.36 -44.31
CA GLN A 77 17.55 5.12 -43.53
C GLN A 77 17.74 5.35 -42.03
N SER A 78 18.57 6.31 -41.64
CA SER A 78 18.89 6.57 -40.23
C SER A 78 19.02 8.07 -39.90
N VAL A 79 18.54 8.42 -38.70
CA VAL A 79 18.77 9.72 -38.07
C VAL A 79 19.49 9.46 -36.76
N SER A 80 20.71 9.98 -36.67
CA SER A 80 21.62 9.68 -35.53
C SER A 80 21.28 10.49 -34.28
N ASN A 81 22.04 10.23 -33.18
CA ASN A 81 21.77 10.80 -31.87
C ASN A 81 21.73 12.33 -31.89
N SER A 82 20.74 12.92 -31.24
CA SER A 82 20.58 14.35 -31.02
C SER A 82 20.51 15.19 -32.32
N ALA A 83 20.19 14.58 -33.47
CA ALA A 83 20.26 15.24 -34.78
C ALA A 83 19.53 16.58 -34.81
N PHE A 84 18.38 16.72 -34.14
CA PHE A 84 17.57 17.94 -34.04
C PHE A 84 17.39 18.39 -32.57
N SER A 85 18.20 17.90 -31.65
CA SER A 85 18.03 18.25 -30.22
C SER A 85 18.17 19.76 -30.00
N GLY A 86 17.25 20.32 -29.18
CA GLY A 86 17.25 21.74 -28.84
C GLY A 86 16.83 22.69 -29.99
N CYS A 87 16.17 22.18 -31.02
CA CYS A 87 15.50 23.01 -32.03
C CYS A 87 14.17 23.55 -31.44
N THR A 88 14.27 24.53 -30.55
CA THR A 88 13.14 24.97 -29.69
C THR A 88 11.93 25.49 -30.44
N ASN A 89 12.11 26.07 -31.66
CA ASN A 89 11.02 26.56 -32.50
C ASN A 89 10.57 25.55 -33.57
N LEU A 90 11.09 24.30 -33.53
CA LEU A 90 10.66 23.27 -34.48
C LEU A 90 9.21 22.88 -34.16
N GLU A 91 8.28 23.21 -35.08
CA GLU A 91 6.84 22.95 -34.89
C GLU A 91 6.39 21.62 -35.51
N LYS A 92 7.06 21.20 -36.60
CA LYS A 92 6.69 20.03 -37.38
C LYS A 92 7.91 19.23 -37.85
N ALA A 93 7.82 17.89 -37.70
CA ALA A 93 8.80 16.96 -38.23
C ALA A 93 8.11 15.81 -38.98
N VAL A 94 8.55 15.56 -40.22
CA VAL A 94 8.06 14.46 -41.06
C VAL A 94 9.24 13.56 -41.40
N LEU A 95 9.17 12.30 -41.07
CA LEU A 95 10.18 11.30 -41.40
C LEU A 95 9.72 10.49 -42.62
N GLY A 96 10.59 10.42 -43.63
CA GLY A 96 10.34 9.59 -44.82
C GLY A 96 10.25 8.11 -44.51
N ASP A 97 9.58 7.36 -45.38
CA ASP A 97 9.22 5.95 -45.13
C ASP A 97 10.40 4.97 -45.05
N SER A 98 11.61 5.37 -45.50
CA SER A 98 12.80 4.52 -45.39
C SER A 98 13.52 4.62 -44.04
N VAL A 99 13.11 5.51 -43.14
CA VAL A 99 13.77 5.66 -41.85
C VAL A 99 13.44 4.43 -40.98
N GLU A 100 14.45 3.60 -40.74
CA GLU A 100 14.38 2.38 -39.92
C GLU A 100 14.90 2.63 -38.51
N THR A 101 15.77 3.63 -38.31
CA THR A 101 16.43 3.87 -37.03
C THR A 101 16.43 5.34 -36.64
N LEU A 102 15.96 5.62 -35.44
CA LEU A 102 16.17 6.88 -34.74
C LEU A 102 17.15 6.66 -33.57
N GLY A 103 18.19 7.50 -33.52
CA GLY A 103 19.11 7.56 -32.39
C GLY A 103 18.44 8.11 -31.12
N SER A 104 19.22 8.23 -30.06
CA SER A 104 18.76 8.84 -28.80
C SER A 104 18.66 10.35 -28.93
N SER A 105 17.68 10.96 -28.23
CA SER A 105 17.51 12.42 -28.10
C SER A 105 17.30 13.17 -29.42
N VAL A 106 16.80 12.49 -30.47
CA VAL A 106 16.71 13.10 -31.81
C VAL A 106 15.99 14.43 -31.80
N PHE A 107 14.85 14.55 -31.11
CA PHE A 107 14.06 15.76 -30.96
C PHE A 107 14.00 16.28 -29.53
N SER A 108 14.93 15.83 -28.65
CA SER A 108 14.94 16.27 -27.25
C SER A 108 15.02 17.79 -27.15
N GLY A 109 14.12 18.40 -26.37
CA GLY A 109 14.06 19.86 -26.17
C GLY A 109 13.51 20.63 -27.39
N CYS A 110 12.80 19.99 -28.32
CA CYS A 110 12.02 20.65 -29.34
C CYS A 110 10.68 21.12 -28.74
N GLU A 111 10.73 22.21 -27.97
CA GLU A 111 9.63 22.66 -27.13
C GLU A 111 8.36 23.00 -27.90
N SER A 112 8.50 23.51 -29.16
CA SER A 112 7.38 23.87 -30.04
C SER A 112 6.85 22.70 -30.86
N LEU A 113 7.49 21.51 -30.84
CA LEU A 113 7.12 20.36 -31.69
C LEU A 113 5.71 19.89 -31.37
N ALA A 114 4.75 20.25 -32.21
CA ALA A 114 3.34 19.91 -32.06
C ALA A 114 2.92 18.73 -32.93
N GLU A 115 3.57 18.55 -34.09
CA GLU A 115 3.27 17.50 -35.05
C GLU A 115 4.51 16.69 -35.40
N VAL A 116 4.42 15.38 -35.26
CA VAL A 116 5.44 14.43 -35.70
C VAL A 116 4.81 13.30 -36.50
N GLN A 117 5.35 13.05 -37.69
CA GLN A 117 5.03 11.86 -38.47
C GLN A 117 6.25 10.96 -38.51
N LEU A 118 6.15 9.80 -37.82
CA LEU A 118 7.19 8.76 -37.82
C LEU A 118 7.07 7.88 -39.06
N SER A 119 8.21 7.34 -39.52
CA SER A 119 8.26 6.32 -40.59
C SER A 119 7.49 5.07 -40.17
N ALA A 120 6.62 4.57 -41.06
CA ALA A 120 5.91 3.31 -40.84
C ALA A 120 6.86 2.09 -40.73
N ASN A 121 8.07 2.20 -41.27
CA ASN A 121 9.10 1.16 -41.24
C ASN A 121 10.11 1.33 -40.11
N LEU A 122 9.87 2.25 -39.18
CA LEU A 122 10.75 2.44 -38.02
C LEU A 122 10.79 1.18 -37.16
N GLN A 123 11.98 0.66 -36.92
CA GLN A 123 12.25 -0.58 -36.16
C GLN A 123 12.90 -0.26 -34.81
N LYS A 124 13.77 0.75 -34.76
CA LYS A 124 14.54 1.11 -33.56
C LYS A 124 14.38 2.58 -33.23
N MET A 125 14.08 2.84 -31.98
CA MET A 125 13.97 4.18 -31.42
C MET A 125 14.78 4.26 -30.13
N GLY A 126 15.77 5.16 -30.10
CA GLY A 126 16.60 5.39 -28.91
C GLY A 126 15.83 6.01 -27.77
N GLY A 127 16.50 6.23 -26.62
CA GLY A 127 15.90 6.93 -25.50
C GLY A 127 15.82 8.46 -25.72
N SER A 128 14.98 9.13 -24.93
CA SER A 128 14.83 10.59 -24.90
C SER A 128 14.44 11.23 -26.24
N VAL A 129 13.87 10.47 -27.19
CA VAL A 129 13.62 10.97 -28.56
C VAL A 129 12.79 12.23 -28.55
N PHE A 130 11.74 12.31 -27.71
CA PHE A 130 10.86 13.46 -27.57
C PHE A 130 10.92 14.10 -26.17
N GLN A 131 12.00 13.87 -25.43
CA GLN A 131 12.14 14.43 -24.09
C GLN A 131 11.97 15.97 -24.13
N ASN A 132 11.11 16.51 -23.24
CA ASN A 132 10.78 17.94 -23.18
C ASN A 132 10.17 18.54 -24.46
N CYS A 133 9.49 17.72 -25.30
CA CYS A 133 8.65 18.24 -26.37
C CYS A 133 7.31 18.73 -25.79
N THR A 134 7.34 19.90 -25.16
CA THR A 134 6.21 20.39 -24.33
C THR A 134 4.95 20.74 -25.14
N ALA A 135 5.06 20.98 -26.44
CA ALA A 135 3.92 21.23 -27.33
C ALA A 135 3.30 19.95 -27.90
N LEU A 136 3.99 18.79 -27.81
CA LEU A 136 3.56 17.53 -28.41
C LEU A 136 2.27 17.02 -27.75
N LYS A 137 1.26 16.74 -28.60
CA LYS A 137 -0.08 16.35 -28.13
C LYS A 137 -0.40 14.88 -28.34
N THR A 138 -0.05 14.35 -29.50
CA THR A 138 -0.35 12.96 -29.87
C THR A 138 0.82 12.36 -30.65
N VAL A 139 1.07 11.06 -30.46
CA VAL A 139 2.05 10.30 -31.25
C VAL A 139 1.54 8.88 -31.47
N ALA A 140 1.74 8.36 -32.68
CA ALA A 140 1.57 6.93 -32.97
C ALA A 140 2.95 6.30 -33.16
N ILE A 141 3.29 5.34 -32.30
CA ILE A 141 4.52 4.57 -32.41
C ILE A 141 4.32 3.47 -33.45
N PRO A 142 5.21 3.32 -34.45
CA PRO A 142 5.08 2.34 -35.52
C PRO A 142 5.12 0.89 -35.02
N GLU A 143 4.40 0.02 -35.73
CA GLU A 143 4.13 -1.38 -35.32
C GLU A 143 5.39 -2.29 -35.20
N GLN A 144 6.52 -1.88 -35.75
CA GLN A 144 7.77 -2.65 -35.68
C GLN A 144 8.64 -2.30 -34.45
N VAL A 145 8.30 -1.23 -33.71
CA VAL A 145 9.04 -0.81 -32.52
C VAL A 145 8.61 -1.69 -31.36
N GLN A 146 9.54 -2.48 -30.84
CA GLN A 146 9.29 -3.41 -29.73
C GLN A 146 9.66 -2.84 -28.36
N THR A 147 10.56 -1.85 -28.32
CA THR A 147 11.03 -1.20 -27.10
C THR A 147 10.82 0.29 -27.17
N LEU A 148 10.14 0.87 -26.18
CA LEU A 148 10.09 2.31 -25.98
C LEU A 148 11.28 2.71 -25.12
N GLY A 149 12.23 3.43 -25.68
CA GLY A 149 13.46 3.84 -24.99
C GLY A 149 13.21 4.73 -23.78
N GLY A 150 14.14 4.72 -22.82
CA GLY A 150 14.00 5.51 -21.59
C GLY A 150 13.83 6.99 -21.85
N SER A 151 13.04 7.66 -21.03
CA SER A 151 12.72 9.10 -21.11
C SER A 151 12.17 9.58 -22.45
N THR A 152 11.65 8.67 -23.30
CA THR A 152 11.23 9.03 -24.67
C THR A 152 10.25 10.20 -24.69
N PHE A 153 9.30 10.24 -23.77
CA PHE A 153 8.30 11.32 -23.64
C PHE A 153 8.41 12.09 -22.31
N SER A 154 9.51 11.91 -21.56
CA SER A 154 9.68 12.61 -20.28
C SER A 154 9.56 14.12 -20.48
N GLY A 155 8.70 14.77 -19.69
CA GLY A 155 8.45 16.22 -19.76
C GLY A 155 7.53 16.67 -20.91
N CYS A 156 6.85 15.75 -21.60
CA CYS A 156 5.87 16.12 -22.64
C CYS A 156 4.55 16.60 -22.00
N SER A 157 4.55 17.81 -21.48
CA SER A 157 3.49 18.34 -20.61
C SER A 157 2.11 18.50 -21.26
N ARG A 158 2.01 18.45 -22.59
CA ARG A 158 0.74 18.51 -23.33
C ARG A 158 0.33 17.18 -23.97
N LEU A 159 1.13 16.11 -23.80
CA LEU A 159 0.87 14.80 -24.38
C LEU A 159 -0.35 14.17 -23.72
N TYR A 160 -1.42 13.98 -24.50
CA TYR A 160 -2.66 13.38 -23.97
C TYR A 160 -3.00 12.03 -24.62
N GLN A 161 -2.38 11.68 -25.76
CA GLN A 161 -2.64 10.42 -26.44
C GLN A 161 -1.38 9.86 -27.08
N VAL A 162 -1.10 8.59 -26.79
CA VAL A 162 -0.04 7.81 -27.46
C VAL A 162 -0.65 6.48 -27.90
N LYS A 163 -0.45 6.15 -29.19
CA LYS A 163 -0.76 4.81 -29.68
C LYS A 163 0.50 3.95 -29.61
N LEU A 164 0.49 2.94 -28.75
CA LEU A 164 1.55 1.95 -28.65
C LEU A 164 1.31 0.78 -29.61
N PRO A 165 2.37 0.18 -30.20
CA PRO A 165 2.25 -0.99 -31.07
C PRO A 165 1.90 -2.24 -30.27
N ALA A 166 1.07 -3.12 -30.86
CA ALA A 166 0.60 -4.33 -30.20
C ALA A 166 1.70 -5.35 -29.85
N LYS A 167 2.88 -5.25 -30.47
CA LYS A 167 4.03 -6.14 -30.25
C LYS A 167 5.10 -5.58 -29.33
N MET A 168 4.85 -4.43 -28.69
CA MET A 168 5.81 -3.83 -27.77
C MET A 168 5.98 -4.71 -26.54
N THR A 169 7.23 -5.01 -26.19
CA THR A 169 7.57 -5.87 -25.05
C THR A 169 8.16 -5.10 -23.87
N GLU A 170 8.67 -3.90 -24.10
CA GLU A 170 9.39 -3.13 -23.08
C GLU A 170 9.08 -1.64 -23.16
N ILE A 171 8.75 -1.05 -22.01
CA ILE A 171 8.71 0.39 -21.77
C ILE A 171 9.80 0.70 -20.74
N GLN A 172 10.85 1.39 -21.16
CA GLN A 172 12.03 1.66 -20.33
C GLN A 172 11.80 2.78 -19.31
N SER A 173 12.82 3.03 -18.48
CA SER A 173 12.75 3.97 -17.36
C SER A 173 12.33 5.37 -17.79
N CYS A 174 11.45 6.01 -17.00
CA CYS A 174 10.98 7.38 -17.17
C CYS A 174 10.34 7.67 -18.55
N ALA A 175 9.89 6.63 -19.28
CA ALA A 175 9.44 6.79 -20.66
C ALA A 175 8.31 7.83 -20.84
N PHE A 176 7.42 7.96 -19.84
CA PHE A 176 6.32 8.93 -19.79
C PHE A 176 6.37 9.81 -18.52
N GLU A 177 7.54 9.90 -17.86
CA GLU A 177 7.69 10.76 -16.69
C GLU A 177 7.25 12.20 -17.00
N ASP A 178 6.56 12.86 -16.05
CA ASP A 178 6.09 14.24 -16.20
C ASP A 178 5.18 14.47 -17.42
N CYS A 179 4.25 13.54 -17.71
CA CYS A 179 3.20 13.70 -18.72
C CYS A 179 1.82 13.96 -18.07
N PRO A 180 1.56 15.15 -17.51
CA PRO A 180 0.37 15.43 -16.68
C PRO A 180 -0.96 15.46 -17.46
N LYS A 181 -0.95 15.42 -18.78
CA LYS A 181 -2.14 15.41 -19.63
C LYS A 181 -2.46 14.02 -20.19
N LEU A 182 -1.63 13.02 -19.92
CA LEU A 182 -1.88 11.65 -20.31
C LEU A 182 -2.98 11.08 -19.40
N GLU A 183 -4.22 11.06 -19.89
CA GLU A 183 -5.40 10.66 -19.11
C GLU A 183 -5.66 9.16 -19.20
N THR A 184 -5.39 8.57 -20.35
CA THR A 184 -5.59 7.15 -20.61
C THR A 184 -4.47 6.59 -21.48
N LEU A 185 -4.02 5.38 -21.17
CA LEU A 185 -3.09 4.63 -22.01
C LEU A 185 -3.40 3.13 -21.89
N THR A 186 -3.60 2.49 -23.04
CA THR A 186 -3.71 1.02 -23.09
C THR A 186 -2.33 0.44 -23.28
N LEU A 187 -1.88 -0.36 -22.33
CA LEU A 187 -0.65 -1.14 -22.43
C LEU A 187 -0.87 -2.35 -23.36
N PRO A 188 0.10 -2.67 -24.24
CA PRO A 188 -0.03 -3.82 -25.14
C PRO A 188 0.06 -5.14 -24.37
N GLU A 189 -0.73 -6.14 -24.79
CA GLU A 189 -0.78 -7.47 -24.15
C GLU A 189 0.57 -8.23 -24.19
N SER A 190 1.47 -7.85 -25.10
CA SER A 190 2.82 -8.42 -25.21
C SER A 190 3.84 -7.81 -24.26
N LEU A 191 3.44 -6.77 -23.47
CA LEU A 191 4.37 -6.07 -22.57
C LEU A 191 4.84 -7.01 -21.46
N THR A 192 6.16 -7.11 -21.27
CA THR A 192 6.79 -7.93 -20.24
C THR A 192 7.47 -7.10 -19.16
N THR A 193 7.96 -5.93 -19.53
CA THR A 193 8.79 -5.11 -18.63
C THR A 193 8.35 -3.65 -18.65
N LEU A 194 8.18 -3.12 -17.44
CA LEU A 194 7.93 -1.71 -17.18
C LEU A 194 9.06 -1.14 -16.31
N GLY A 195 9.78 -0.15 -16.83
CA GLY A 195 10.98 0.40 -16.19
C GLY A 195 10.69 1.31 -14.99
N TYR A 196 11.77 1.71 -14.30
CA TYR A 196 11.75 2.67 -13.20
C TYR A 196 11.02 3.96 -13.62
N GLY A 197 10.07 4.43 -12.80
CA GLY A 197 9.38 5.71 -13.00
C GLY A 197 8.69 5.86 -14.35
N ALA A 198 8.33 4.76 -15.03
CA ALA A 198 7.87 4.80 -16.42
C ALA A 198 6.70 5.78 -16.65
N PHE A 199 5.81 5.95 -15.66
CA PHE A 199 4.69 6.89 -15.63
C PHE A 199 4.70 7.80 -14.41
N GLN A 200 5.86 8.00 -13.79
CA GLN A 200 5.97 8.88 -12.62
C GLN A 200 5.47 10.30 -12.96
N ASN A 201 4.69 10.91 -12.06
CA ASN A 201 4.09 12.24 -12.23
C ASN A 201 3.11 12.38 -13.42
N CYS A 202 2.56 11.27 -13.95
CA CYS A 202 1.44 11.33 -14.87
C CYS A 202 0.15 11.69 -14.13
N SER A 203 0.07 12.91 -13.63
CA SER A 203 -1.00 13.37 -12.72
C SER A 203 -2.40 13.40 -13.33
N GLY A 204 -2.53 13.22 -14.67
CA GLY A 204 -3.80 13.10 -15.37
C GLY A 204 -4.27 11.65 -15.57
N LEU A 205 -3.40 10.65 -15.36
CA LEU A 205 -3.72 9.24 -15.61
C LEU A 205 -4.80 8.75 -14.65
N GLN A 206 -5.93 8.26 -15.20
CA GLN A 206 -7.10 7.89 -14.41
C GLN A 206 -7.18 6.40 -14.09
N ASN A 207 -6.77 5.55 -15.02
CA ASN A 207 -6.87 4.10 -14.87
C ASN A 207 -5.64 3.41 -15.47
N ILE A 208 -5.21 2.31 -14.86
CA ILE A 208 -4.15 1.46 -15.42
C ILE A 208 -4.43 -0.01 -15.12
N SER A 209 -4.18 -0.86 -16.11
CA SER A 209 -4.20 -2.31 -15.96
C SER A 209 -2.92 -2.89 -16.53
N LEU A 210 -2.20 -3.66 -15.72
CA LEU A 210 -1.03 -4.38 -16.18
C LEU A 210 -1.46 -5.64 -16.93
N PRO A 211 -0.98 -5.85 -18.18
CA PRO A 211 -1.21 -7.08 -18.92
C PRO A 211 -0.65 -8.32 -18.21
N GLU A 212 -1.22 -9.49 -18.50
CA GLU A 212 -0.79 -10.74 -17.87
C GLU A 212 0.66 -11.14 -18.18
N GLN A 213 1.22 -10.66 -19.29
CA GLN A 213 2.61 -10.97 -19.67
C GLN A 213 3.64 -10.14 -18.90
N VAL A 214 3.22 -9.12 -18.12
CA VAL A 214 4.15 -8.31 -17.33
C VAL A 214 4.71 -9.14 -16.17
N THR A 215 6.04 -9.30 -16.16
CA THR A 215 6.78 -10.03 -15.13
C THR A 215 7.66 -9.13 -14.29
N GLU A 216 7.95 -7.92 -14.75
CA GLU A 216 8.84 -6.97 -14.08
C GLU A 216 8.28 -5.55 -14.13
N VAL A 217 8.15 -4.94 -12.96
CA VAL A 217 7.73 -3.53 -12.80
C VAL A 217 8.77 -2.82 -11.93
N GLY A 218 9.34 -1.75 -12.47
CA GLY A 218 10.36 -0.94 -11.78
C GLY A 218 9.80 -0.10 -10.64
N ASP A 219 10.70 0.37 -9.76
CA ASP A 219 10.36 1.28 -8.68
C ASP A 219 9.70 2.56 -9.22
N TYR A 220 8.76 3.15 -8.48
CA TYR A 220 8.05 4.39 -8.80
C TYR A 220 7.26 4.38 -10.12
N ALA A 221 6.96 3.22 -10.70
CA ALA A 221 6.39 3.12 -12.05
C ALA A 221 5.17 4.01 -12.28
N PHE A 222 4.29 4.19 -11.30
CA PHE A 222 3.10 5.04 -11.33
C PHE A 222 3.04 6.03 -10.15
N ALA A 223 4.18 6.30 -9.50
CA ALA A 223 4.20 7.21 -8.36
C ALA A 223 3.72 8.62 -8.76
N HIS A 224 2.99 9.28 -7.86
CA HIS A 224 2.42 10.62 -8.06
C HIS A 224 1.42 10.75 -9.22
N CYS A 225 0.80 9.64 -9.66
CA CYS A 225 -0.35 9.67 -10.56
C CYS A 225 -1.60 10.08 -9.78
N THR A 226 -1.69 11.38 -9.43
CA THR A 226 -2.66 11.88 -8.45
C THR A 226 -4.12 11.82 -8.89
N ALA A 227 -4.41 11.64 -10.20
CA ALA A 227 -5.75 11.40 -10.72
C ALA A 227 -6.09 9.92 -10.87
N LEU A 228 -5.17 8.99 -10.59
CA LEU A 228 -5.40 7.55 -10.74
C LEU A 228 -6.48 7.08 -9.77
N GLU A 229 -7.58 6.57 -10.30
CA GLU A 229 -8.73 6.11 -9.54
C GLU A 229 -8.77 4.59 -9.40
N GLN A 230 -8.30 3.88 -10.43
CA GLN A 230 -8.31 2.41 -10.46
C GLN A 230 -6.99 1.84 -11.00
N ALA A 231 -6.52 0.77 -10.38
CA ALA A 231 -5.35 0.03 -10.83
C ALA A 231 -5.57 -1.48 -10.73
N ALA A 232 -5.11 -2.23 -11.76
CA ALA A 232 -5.10 -3.69 -11.74
C ALA A 232 -3.67 -4.21 -11.92
N VAL A 233 -3.21 -5.04 -10.97
CA VAL A 233 -1.89 -5.68 -10.98
C VAL A 233 -2.06 -7.16 -11.28
N SER A 234 -1.44 -7.64 -12.37
CA SER A 234 -1.50 -9.06 -12.75
C SER A 234 -0.69 -9.96 -11.81
N GLY A 235 -1.10 -11.22 -11.67
CA GLY A 235 -0.46 -12.19 -10.79
C GLY A 235 0.89 -12.74 -11.28
N ASN A 236 1.26 -12.48 -12.53
CA ASN A 236 2.51 -12.97 -13.11
C ASN A 236 3.71 -12.06 -12.84
N VAL A 237 3.50 -10.93 -12.15
CA VAL A 237 4.59 -10.01 -11.80
C VAL A 237 5.48 -10.66 -10.74
N LEU A 238 6.70 -10.99 -11.12
CA LEU A 238 7.71 -11.60 -10.25
C LEU A 238 8.45 -10.57 -9.38
N THR A 239 8.59 -9.35 -9.91
CA THR A 239 9.26 -8.24 -9.23
C THR A 239 8.37 -7.01 -9.25
N LEU A 240 7.84 -6.66 -8.07
CA LEU A 240 7.10 -5.42 -7.85
C LEU A 240 8.05 -4.32 -7.37
N GLY A 241 8.08 -3.22 -8.10
CA GLY A 241 8.86 -2.05 -7.69
C GLY A 241 8.37 -1.43 -6.38
N LYS A 242 9.32 -0.85 -5.64
CA LYS A 242 9.01 -0.03 -4.47
C LYS A 242 8.30 1.26 -4.90
N ASN A 243 7.44 1.79 -4.02
CA ASN A 243 6.73 3.05 -4.26
C ASN A 243 5.90 3.07 -5.56
N MET A 244 5.46 1.90 -6.05
CA MET A 244 4.84 1.75 -7.36
C MET A 244 3.65 2.70 -7.57
N PHE A 245 2.76 2.86 -6.58
CA PHE A 245 1.62 3.76 -6.58
C PHE A 245 1.70 4.83 -5.47
N CYS A 246 2.91 5.15 -4.99
CA CYS A 246 3.10 6.15 -3.94
C CYS A 246 2.44 7.49 -4.35
N ASP A 247 1.72 8.11 -3.42
CA ASP A 247 1.02 9.39 -3.59
C ASP A 247 -0.03 9.42 -4.73
N CYS A 248 -0.61 8.25 -5.06
CA CYS A 248 -1.79 8.16 -5.93
C CYS A 248 -3.05 8.50 -5.11
N ARG A 249 -3.23 9.79 -4.81
CA ARG A 249 -4.19 10.26 -3.80
C ARG A 249 -5.65 9.97 -4.11
N ARG A 250 -6.02 9.76 -5.39
CA ARG A 250 -7.37 9.42 -5.81
C ARG A 250 -7.59 7.93 -6.03
N LEU A 251 -6.55 7.08 -5.83
CA LEU A 251 -6.67 5.64 -6.00
C LEU A 251 -7.64 5.09 -4.96
N ALA A 252 -8.84 4.76 -5.43
CA ALA A 252 -9.93 4.26 -4.60
C ALA A 252 -10.07 2.74 -4.68
N GLU A 253 -9.68 2.16 -5.81
CA GLU A 253 -9.84 0.73 -6.09
C GLU A 253 -8.55 0.13 -6.65
N VAL A 254 -8.12 -0.98 -6.07
CA VAL A 254 -6.99 -1.77 -6.57
C VAL A 254 -7.34 -3.24 -6.62
N THR A 255 -7.05 -3.87 -7.76
CA THR A 255 -7.16 -5.32 -7.93
C THR A 255 -5.76 -5.93 -7.94
N LEU A 256 -5.50 -6.86 -7.01
CA LEU A 256 -4.27 -7.64 -6.92
C LEU A 256 -4.59 -9.09 -7.29
N ALA A 257 -4.01 -9.61 -8.35
CA ALA A 257 -4.28 -10.99 -8.79
C ALA A 257 -3.44 -12.02 -8.02
N GLU A 258 -3.92 -13.27 -7.95
CA GLU A 258 -3.17 -14.40 -7.39
C GLU A 258 -1.87 -14.63 -8.16
N GLY A 259 -0.83 -15.06 -7.44
CA GLY A 259 0.52 -15.27 -7.98
C GLY A 259 1.57 -14.31 -7.41
N LEU A 260 1.15 -13.15 -6.91
CA LEU A 260 2.02 -12.23 -6.18
C LEU A 260 2.49 -12.91 -4.88
N THR A 261 3.80 -12.87 -4.60
CA THR A 261 4.38 -13.52 -3.41
C THR A 261 4.63 -12.54 -2.25
N GLU A 262 4.74 -11.25 -2.57
CA GLU A 262 4.93 -10.16 -1.61
C GLU A 262 4.32 -8.86 -2.14
N LEU A 263 4.03 -7.93 -1.26
CA LEU A 263 3.75 -6.54 -1.62
C LEU A 263 4.99 -5.69 -1.34
N GLY A 264 5.39 -4.90 -2.33
CA GLY A 264 6.60 -4.07 -2.26
C GLY A 264 6.53 -2.97 -1.20
N ASN A 265 7.70 -2.51 -0.74
CA ASN A 265 7.79 -1.40 0.22
C ASN A 265 7.15 -0.14 -0.36
N SER A 266 6.34 0.54 0.48
CA SER A 266 5.68 1.81 0.15
C SER A 266 4.80 1.74 -1.11
N MET A 267 4.32 0.55 -1.49
CA MET A 267 3.61 0.35 -2.75
C MET A 267 2.41 1.27 -2.90
N PHE A 268 1.64 1.50 -1.83
CA PHE A 268 0.46 2.37 -1.76
C PHE A 268 0.62 3.50 -0.72
N LEU A 269 1.86 3.93 -0.47
CA LEU A 269 2.14 5.03 0.47
C LEU A 269 1.33 6.27 0.07
N ASP A 270 0.59 6.85 1.02
CA ASP A 270 -0.25 8.04 0.84
C ASP A 270 -1.34 7.93 -0.25
N CYS A 271 -1.84 6.70 -0.52
CA CYS A 271 -3.07 6.48 -1.29
C CYS A 271 -4.29 6.78 -0.40
N VAL A 272 -4.51 8.05 -0.12
CA VAL A 272 -5.46 8.51 0.90
C VAL A 272 -6.91 8.10 0.64
N SER A 273 -7.32 7.93 -0.63
CA SER A 273 -8.69 7.54 -1.01
C SER A 273 -8.91 6.03 -1.13
N LEU A 274 -7.91 5.19 -0.89
CA LEU A 274 -8.05 3.73 -0.96
C LEU A 274 -8.96 3.26 0.18
N GLN A 275 -10.12 2.67 -0.17
CA GLN A 275 -11.15 2.30 0.81
C GLN A 275 -11.05 0.85 1.27
N ALA A 276 -10.71 -0.04 0.36
CA ALA A 276 -10.59 -1.46 0.66
C ALA A 276 -9.52 -2.12 -0.20
N VAL A 277 -8.89 -3.17 0.33
CA VAL A 277 -7.96 -4.01 -0.43
C VAL A 277 -8.08 -5.46 0.01
N THR A 278 -8.16 -6.35 -0.98
CA THR A 278 -8.02 -7.80 -0.78
C THR A 278 -6.63 -8.21 -1.24
N ILE A 279 -5.83 -8.73 -0.31
CA ILE A 279 -4.48 -9.21 -0.60
C ILE A 279 -4.55 -10.69 -0.92
N PRO A 280 -4.03 -11.16 -2.09
CA PRO A 280 -4.12 -12.55 -2.52
C PRO A 280 -3.48 -13.54 -1.54
N ASP A 281 -4.00 -14.76 -1.45
CA ASP A 281 -3.49 -15.82 -0.55
C ASP A 281 -2.07 -16.30 -0.90
N SER A 282 -1.60 -16.00 -2.11
CA SER A 282 -0.21 -16.23 -2.53
C SER A 282 0.82 -15.33 -1.82
N VAL A 283 0.37 -14.17 -1.26
CA VAL A 283 1.25 -13.22 -0.57
C VAL A 283 1.61 -13.74 0.83
N THR A 284 2.91 -13.78 1.12
CA THR A 284 3.44 -14.23 2.42
C THR A 284 4.04 -13.11 3.26
N GLN A 285 4.25 -11.94 2.66
CA GLN A 285 4.85 -10.78 3.31
C GLN A 285 4.26 -9.47 2.76
N ILE A 286 3.92 -8.56 3.67
CA ILE A 286 3.60 -7.16 3.37
C ILE A 286 4.83 -6.33 3.67
N GLY A 287 5.29 -5.53 2.70
CA GLY A 287 6.49 -4.72 2.82
C GLY A 287 6.36 -3.56 3.81
N GLU A 288 7.47 -2.86 4.02
CA GLU A 288 7.52 -1.68 4.88
C GLU A 288 6.71 -0.53 4.26
N SER A 289 5.91 0.17 5.09
CA SER A 289 5.10 1.33 4.71
C SER A 289 4.10 1.08 3.55
N THR A 290 3.77 -0.17 3.24
CA THR A 290 2.98 -0.54 2.04
C THR A 290 1.67 0.26 1.93
N PHE A 291 0.92 0.42 3.02
CA PHE A 291 -0.34 1.18 3.09
C PHE A 291 -0.25 2.37 4.04
N SER A 292 0.96 2.83 4.36
CA SER A 292 1.12 3.98 5.26
C SER A 292 0.43 5.21 4.68
N GLY A 293 -0.37 5.92 5.50
CA GLY A 293 -1.09 7.10 5.06
C GLY A 293 -2.36 6.85 4.24
N CYS A 294 -2.81 5.60 4.07
CA CYS A 294 -4.11 5.28 3.46
C CYS A 294 -5.23 5.62 4.44
N THR A 295 -5.55 6.90 4.59
CA THR A 295 -6.43 7.41 5.66
C THR A 295 -7.87 6.93 5.54
N ASP A 296 -8.36 6.67 4.33
CA ASP A 296 -9.72 6.21 4.05
C ASP A 296 -9.85 4.68 4.00
N LEU A 297 -8.75 3.93 4.26
CA LEU A 297 -8.77 2.47 4.26
C LEU A 297 -9.60 1.94 5.43
N GLN A 298 -10.78 1.41 5.12
CA GLN A 298 -11.74 0.86 6.09
C GLN A 298 -11.56 -0.64 6.27
N HIS A 299 -11.25 -1.34 5.17
CA HIS A 299 -11.21 -2.80 5.14
C HIS A 299 -9.94 -3.32 4.48
N VAL A 300 -9.28 -4.26 5.13
CA VAL A 300 -8.19 -5.03 4.56
C VAL A 300 -8.43 -6.51 4.78
N THR A 301 -8.42 -7.29 3.69
CA THR A 301 -8.42 -8.76 3.77
C THR A 301 -6.98 -9.23 3.68
N LEU A 302 -6.46 -9.76 4.81
CA LEU A 302 -5.10 -10.31 4.88
C LEU A 302 -5.08 -11.76 4.35
N PRO A 303 -4.00 -12.17 3.64
CA PRO A 303 -3.87 -13.52 3.09
C PRO A 303 -3.67 -14.56 4.19
N GLN A 304 -4.24 -15.76 4.03
CA GLN A 304 -4.15 -16.85 5.01
C GLN A 304 -2.70 -17.38 5.19
N ASN A 305 -1.83 -17.13 4.21
CA ASN A 305 -0.43 -17.54 4.26
C ASN A 305 0.54 -16.44 4.73
N LEU A 306 0.01 -15.29 5.16
CA LEU A 306 0.83 -14.17 5.62
C LEU A 306 1.64 -14.57 6.87
N LYS A 307 2.94 -14.30 6.80
CA LYS A 307 3.89 -14.56 7.90
C LYS A 307 4.42 -13.30 8.55
N GLN A 308 4.45 -12.21 7.79
CA GLN A 308 5.09 -10.97 8.25
C GLN A 308 4.35 -9.73 7.73
N ILE A 309 4.15 -8.78 8.64
CA ILE A 309 3.73 -7.41 8.35
C ILE A 309 4.92 -6.50 8.62
N GLY A 310 5.36 -5.75 7.62
CA GLY A 310 6.51 -4.85 7.69
C GLY A 310 6.29 -3.64 8.60
N GLY A 311 7.38 -2.93 8.90
CA GLY A 311 7.29 -1.69 9.67
C GLY A 311 6.45 -0.62 8.98
N ASN A 312 5.69 0.15 9.75
CA ASN A 312 4.80 1.21 9.22
C ASN A 312 3.75 0.73 8.20
N ALA A 313 3.53 -0.58 8.02
CA ALA A 313 2.74 -1.11 6.89
C ALA A 313 1.33 -0.51 6.78
N PHE A 314 0.67 -0.22 7.90
CA PHE A 314 -0.65 0.42 8.00
C PHE A 314 -0.62 1.68 8.85
N ARG A 315 0.55 2.33 8.97
CA ARG A 315 0.66 3.56 9.77
C ARG A 315 -0.31 4.62 9.27
N ASN A 316 -1.04 5.29 10.21
CA ASN A 316 -2.02 6.32 9.91
C ASN A 316 -3.22 5.88 9.03
N CYS A 317 -3.54 4.58 8.95
CA CYS A 317 -4.80 4.12 8.39
C CYS A 317 -5.94 4.42 9.37
N SER A 318 -6.32 5.69 9.46
CA SER A 318 -7.20 6.19 10.53
C SER A 318 -8.64 5.67 10.46
N SER A 319 -9.10 5.25 9.27
CA SER A 319 -10.43 4.68 9.06
C SER A 319 -10.50 3.16 9.23
N LEU A 320 -9.35 2.49 9.44
CA LEU A 320 -9.29 1.05 9.61
C LEU A 320 -9.91 0.65 10.96
N THR A 321 -11.02 -0.09 10.93
CA THR A 321 -11.80 -0.43 12.14
C THR A 321 -11.48 -1.80 12.71
N ALA A 322 -11.17 -2.76 11.86
CA ALA A 322 -10.84 -4.14 12.25
C ALA A 322 -9.82 -4.76 11.28
N VAL A 323 -9.03 -5.69 11.81
CA VAL A 323 -8.09 -6.51 11.04
C VAL A 323 -8.16 -7.95 11.52
N ALA A 324 -8.54 -8.87 10.64
CA ALA A 324 -8.48 -10.31 10.92
C ALA A 324 -7.06 -10.82 10.66
N PHE A 325 -6.28 -11.04 11.72
CA PHE A 325 -4.92 -11.56 11.62
C PHE A 325 -4.92 -13.07 11.33
N PRO A 326 -4.23 -13.54 10.26
CA PRO A 326 -4.22 -14.94 9.90
C PRO A 326 -3.35 -15.77 10.86
N GLU A 327 -3.70 -17.04 11.06
CA GLU A 327 -3.08 -17.96 12.04
C GLU A 327 -1.56 -18.16 11.85
N LYS A 328 -1.03 -17.91 10.65
CA LYS A 328 0.40 -18.09 10.34
C LYS A 328 1.26 -16.85 10.57
N LEU A 329 0.66 -15.74 11.02
CA LEU A 329 1.37 -14.49 11.24
C LEU A 329 2.35 -14.63 12.40
N LYS A 330 3.65 -14.46 12.11
CA LYS A 330 4.73 -14.57 13.09
C LYS A 330 5.20 -13.23 13.63
N SER A 331 5.29 -12.23 12.76
CA SER A 331 5.89 -10.96 13.15
C SER A 331 5.12 -9.76 12.62
N ILE A 332 5.04 -8.75 13.47
CA ILE A 332 4.51 -7.41 13.15
C ILE A 332 5.62 -6.40 13.41
N GLY A 333 6.00 -5.66 12.37
CA GLY A 333 7.10 -4.70 12.41
C GLY A 333 6.79 -3.44 13.22
N ASN A 334 7.81 -2.62 13.42
CA ASN A 334 7.72 -1.37 14.17
C ASN A 334 6.66 -0.43 13.57
N GLU A 335 5.85 0.20 14.43
CA GLU A 335 4.84 1.19 14.03
C GLU A 335 3.80 0.67 13.01
N ALA A 336 3.67 -0.64 12.83
CA ALA A 336 2.87 -1.22 11.73
C ALA A 336 1.41 -0.73 11.70
N PHE A 337 0.78 -0.50 12.85
CA PHE A 337 -0.58 0.06 13.00
C PHE A 337 -0.61 1.37 13.78
N SER A 338 0.54 2.05 13.90
CA SER A 338 0.64 3.33 14.60
C SER A 338 -0.29 4.36 13.96
N GLY A 339 -1.12 5.03 14.76
CA GLY A 339 -2.08 6.03 14.28
C GLY A 339 -3.34 5.46 13.62
N CYS A 340 -3.59 4.14 13.68
CA CYS A 340 -4.87 3.56 13.29
C CYS A 340 -5.94 3.89 14.33
N SER A 341 -6.37 5.16 14.37
CA SER A 341 -7.24 5.68 15.42
C SER A 341 -8.65 5.08 15.43
N GLY A 342 -9.09 4.49 14.30
CA GLY A 342 -10.37 3.79 14.15
C GLY A 342 -10.35 2.34 14.63
N LEU A 343 -9.16 1.74 14.81
CA LEU A 343 -9.01 0.30 15.11
C LEU A 343 -9.60 -0.02 16.49
N GLN A 344 -10.58 -0.95 16.53
CA GLN A 344 -11.31 -1.31 17.75
C GLN A 344 -10.75 -2.55 18.41
N GLU A 345 -10.20 -3.49 17.62
CA GLU A 345 -9.65 -4.73 18.16
C GLU A 345 -8.35 -5.15 17.49
N ALA A 346 -7.49 -5.84 18.25
CA ALA A 346 -6.25 -6.46 17.79
C ALA A 346 -6.10 -7.86 18.43
N LEU A 347 -6.61 -8.87 17.73
CA LEU A 347 -6.59 -10.27 18.20
C LEU A 347 -5.46 -11.01 17.48
N LEU A 348 -4.27 -11.03 18.10
CA LEU A 348 -3.10 -11.68 17.51
C LEU A 348 -3.19 -13.21 17.61
N PRO A 349 -2.80 -13.96 16.55
CA PRO A 349 -2.77 -15.41 16.58
C PRO A 349 -1.65 -15.94 17.47
N ASP A 350 -1.79 -17.18 17.94
CA ASP A 350 -0.81 -17.82 18.85
C ASP A 350 0.59 -17.95 18.22
N ALA A 351 0.69 -17.97 16.89
CA ALA A 351 1.97 -18.06 16.20
C ALA A 351 2.81 -16.76 16.25
N THR A 352 2.23 -15.64 16.72
CA THR A 352 2.92 -14.35 16.74
C THR A 352 3.92 -14.32 17.91
N ASP A 353 5.21 -14.30 17.57
CA ASP A 353 6.32 -14.28 18.53
C ASP A 353 7.06 -12.94 18.59
N THR A 354 6.88 -12.12 17.56
CA THR A 354 7.61 -10.83 17.43
C THR A 354 6.65 -9.67 17.22
N LEU A 355 6.72 -8.69 18.13
CA LEU A 355 5.97 -7.44 18.08
C LEU A 355 6.94 -6.26 18.18
N GLY A 356 6.98 -5.42 17.16
CA GLY A 356 7.84 -4.24 17.09
C GLY A 356 7.48 -3.16 18.11
N TYR A 357 8.29 -2.10 18.18
CA TYR A 357 7.94 -0.93 19.00
C TYR A 357 6.79 -0.12 18.35
N SER A 358 6.02 0.60 19.18
CA SER A 358 4.93 1.50 18.74
C SER A 358 3.88 0.85 17.84
N VAL A 359 3.71 -0.47 17.82
CA VAL A 359 2.83 -1.15 16.84
C VAL A 359 1.42 -0.58 16.85
N PHE A 360 0.82 -0.36 18.01
CA PHE A 360 -0.52 0.19 18.18
C PHE A 360 -0.51 1.59 18.82
N TYR A 361 0.60 2.34 18.66
CA TYR A 361 0.68 3.71 19.16
C TYR A 361 -0.47 4.57 18.59
N GLY A 362 -1.23 5.22 19.44
CA GLY A 362 -2.31 6.12 19.01
C GLY A 362 -3.56 5.43 18.45
N CYS A 363 -3.72 4.11 18.66
CA CYS A 363 -4.98 3.41 18.38
C CYS A 363 -6.02 3.78 19.43
N THR A 364 -6.54 5.01 19.32
CA THR A 364 -7.38 5.63 20.39
C THR A 364 -8.73 4.97 20.58
N SER A 365 -9.20 4.20 19.58
CA SER A 365 -10.46 3.45 19.64
C SER A 365 -10.29 1.98 20.05
N LEU A 366 -9.05 1.52 20.32
CA LEU A 366 -8.77 0.13 20.63
C LEU A 366 -9.40 -0.26 21.96
N GLU A 367 -10.32 -1.22 21.92
CA GLU A 367 -11.12 -1.70 23.05
C GLU A 367 -10.78 -3.15 23.43
N ARG A 368 -10.35 -3.97 22.46
CA ARG A 368 -10.00 -5.38 22.69
C ARG A 368 -8.64 -5.72 22.15
N VAL A 369 -7.82 -6.36 22.97
CA VAL A 369 -6.50 -6.86 22.58
C VAL A 369 -6.33 -8.28 23.10
N ARG A 370 -5.90 -9.18 22.20
CA ARG A 370 -5.36 -10.50 22.56
C ARG A 370 -3.92 -10.57 22.08
N LEU A 371 -3.01 -10.84 22.99
CA LEU A 371 -1.61 -11.11 22.70
C LEU A 371 -1.33 -12.61 22.71
N SER A 372 -0.36 -13.05 21.89
CA SER A 372 0.15 -14.40 21.92
C SER A 372 1.00 -14.64 23.17
N ASP A 373 0.89 -15.81 23.80
CA ASP A 373 1.74 -16.20 24.93
C ASP A 373 3.23 -16.40 24.54
N GLU A 374 3.55 -16.48 23.23
CA GLU A 374 4.93 -16.54 22.71
C GLU A 374 5.67 -15.19 22.77
N ILE A 375 4.97 -14.11 23.05
CA ILE A 375 5.58 -12.78 23.17
C ILE A 375 6.25 -12.64 24.54
N THR A 376 7.56 -12.57 24.56
CA THR A 376 8.37 -12.48 25.79
C THR A 376 8.72 -11.04 26.20
N GLU A 377 8.58 -10.08 25.30
CA GLU A 377 8.87 -8.67 25.56
C GLU A 377 7.83 -7.77 24.87
N LEU A 378 7.28 -6.81 25.58
CA LEU A 378 6.55 -5.70 25.00
C LEU A 378 7.51 -4.51 24.83
N GLY A 379 7.75 -4.16 23.58
CA GLY A 379 8.65 -3.08 23.19
C GLY A 379 8.18 -1.69 23.65
N GLN A 380 8.98 -0.67 23.31
CA GLN A 380 8.64 0.71 23.64
C GLN A 380 7.33 1.14 22.96
N THR A 381 6.48 1.85 23.70
CA THR A 381 5.31 2.58 23.19
C THR A 381 4.27 1.74 22.44
N VAL A 382 4.27 0.40 22.58
CA VAL A 382 3.41 -0.50 21.80
C VAL A 382 1.93 -0.09 21.84
N PHE A 383 1.39 0.21 23.02
CA PHE A 383 -0.01 0.63 23.24
C PHE A 383 -0.14 2.07 23.74
N ARG A 384 0.90 2.89 23.55
CA ARG A 384 0.85 4.29 23.98
C ARG A 384 -0.36 5.00 23.38
N GLN A 385 -1.17 5.67 24.23
CA GLN A 385 -2.40 6.37 23.86
C GLN A 385 -3.56 5.50 23.36
N CYS A 386 -3.60 4.20 23.71
CA CYS A 386 -4.79 3.38 23.52
C CYS A 386 -5.82 3.71 24.59
N LYS A 387 -6.50 4.85 24.41
CA LYS A 387 -7.31 5.51 25.45
C LYS A 387 -8.55 4.73 25.87
N LYS A 388 -9.10 3.91 24.98
CA LYS A 388 -10.32 3.16 25.24
C LYS A 388 -10.07 1.75 25.76
N LEU A 389 -8.82 1.26 25.79
CA LEU A 389 -8.49 -0.10 26.23
C LEU A 389 -8.80 -0.27 27.73
N PRO A 390 -9.84 -1.04 28.10
CA PRO A 390 -10.28 -1.12 29.51
C PRO A 390 -9.43 -2.09 30.32
N GLU A 391 -8.90 -3.11 29.68
CA GLU A 391 -8.07 -4.16 30.27
C GLU A 391 -7.18 -4.80 29.21
N ILE A 392 -6.16 -5.53 29.63
CA ILE A 392 -5.30 -6.34 28.77
C ILE A 392 -4.81 -7.56 29.53
N THR A 393 -4.91 -8.74 28.91
CA THR A 393 -4.23 -9.93 29.38
C THR A 393 -2.82 -9.94 28.82
N LEU A 394 -1.83 -9.83 29.71
CA LEU A 394 -0.42 -9.85 29.32
C LEU A 394 0.06 -11.30 29.10
N PRO A 395 0.99 -11.55 28.14
CA PRO A 395 1.54 -12.88 27.88
C PRO A 395 2.17 -13.50 29.11
N LYS A 396 1.98 -14.82 29.32
CA LYS A 396 2.46 -15.52 30.53
C LYS A 396 3.98 -15.55 30.64
N GLU A 397 4.68 -15.61 29.48
CA GLU A 397 6.15 -15.65 29.40
C GLU A 397 6.78 -14.26 29.35
N LEU A 398 5.99 -13.20 29.62
CA LEU A 398 6.47 -11.81 29.52
C LEU A 398 7.54 -11.51 30.57
N THR A 399 8.73 -11.16 30.12
CA THR A 399 9.88 -10.80 31.00
C THR A 399 10.04 -9.29 31.18
N THR A 400 9.64 -8.50 30.18
CA THR A 400 9.86 -7.05 30.15
C THR A 400 8.67 -6.29 29.58
N ILE A 401 8.23 -5.27 30.31
CA ILE A 401 7.35 -4.21 29.81
C ILE A 401 8.23 -3.00 29.48
N GLY A 402 8.26 -2.59 28.21
CA GLY A 402 9.13 -1.55 27.68
C GLY A 402 8.77 -0.15 28.16
N GLU A 403 9.56 0.83 27.72
CA GLU A 403 9.34 2.24 28.02
C GLU A 403 8.04 2.74 27.38
N SER A 404 7.22 3.47 28.19
CA SER A 404 5.98 4.10 27.75
C SER A 404 4.98 3.14 27.05
N THR A 405 5.08 1.83 27.27
CA THR A 405 4.26 0.82 26.59
C THR A 405 2.77 1.11 26.69
N PHE A 406 2.29 1.51 27.86
CA PHE A 406 0.88 1.84 28.14
C PHE A 406 0.69 3.30 28.57
N PHE A 407 1.56 4.19 28.13
CA PHE A 407 1.46 5.61 28.47
C PHE A 407 0.13 6.20 27.99
N SER A 408 -0.64 6.86 28.86
CA SER A 408 -1.98 7.42 28.58
C SER A 408 -2.99 6.38 28.07
N CYS A 409 -2.99 5.18 28.63
CA CYS A 409 -4.08 4.22 28.48
C CYS A 409 -5.15 4.51 29.54
N ASP A 410 -5.95 5.55 29.28
CA ASP A 410 -6.94 6.07 30.24
C ASP A 410 -8.08 5.07 30.54
N GLY A 411 -8.30 4.08 29.68
CA GLY A 411 -9.31 3.03 29.87
C GLY A 411 -9.00 2.08 31.02
N PHE A 412 -7.73 1.89 31.38
CA PHE A 412 -7.34 0.92 32.41
C PHE A 412 -7.87 1.30 33.79
N THR A 413 -8.53 0.33 34.43
CA THR A 413 -8.93 0.43 35.85
C THR A 413 -8.12 -0.50 36.74
N ARG A 414 -7.64 -1.63 36.19
CA ARG A 414 -6.79 -2.63 36.84
C ARG A 414 -5.80 -3.20 35.82
N VAL A 415 -4.60 -3.48 36.28
CA VAL A 415 -3.58 -4.20 35.48
C VAL A 415 -2.98 -5.31 36.35
N GLU A 416 -2.86 -6.51 35.77
CA GLU A 416 -2.19 -7.67 36.38
C GLU A 416 -0.93 -8.01 35.58
N ILE A 417 0.22 -7.92 36.23
CA ILE A 417 1.52 -8.20 35.64
C ILE A 417 1.82 -9.67 35.87
N PRO A 418 2.13 -10.47 34.83
CA PRO A 418 2.31 -11.92 34.95
C PRO A 418 3.57 -12.30 35.72
N ASP A 419 3.54 -13.48 36.32
CA ASP A 419 4.71 -14.09 36.93
C ASP A 419 5.83 -14.24 35.89
N GLY A 420 7.09 -14.04 36.32
CA GLY A 420 8.24 -14.06 35.41
C GLY A 420 8.67 -12.67 34.90
N THR A 421 7.78 -11.68 34.92
CA THR A 421 8.14 -10.31 34.57
C THR A 421 9.19 -9.76 35.54
N GLN A 422 10.34 -9.32 35.02
CA GLN A 422 11.47 -8.82 35.78
C GLN A 422 11.56 -7.30 35.77
N ARG A 423 11.09 -6.65 34.69
CA ARG A 423 11.28 -5.21 34.47
C ARG A 423 10.00 -4.52 34.00
N ILE A 424 9.68 -3.40 34.64
CA ILE A 424 8.68 -2.42 34.20
C ILE A 424 9.44 -1.14 33.84
N GLY A 425 9.40 -0.72 32.56
CA GLY A 425 10.18 0.38 31.99
C GLY A 425 9.76 1.76 32.48
N SER A 426 10.54 2.77 32.09
CA SER A 426 10.22 4.20 32.32
C SER A 426 8.88 4.56 31.70
N ASN A 427 8.05 5.32 32.41
CA ASN A 427 6.74 5.77 31.95
C ASN A 427 5.78 4.65 31.50
N ALA A 428 6.03 3.40 31.83
CA ALA A 428 5.31 2.26 31.26
C ALA A 428 3.78 2.39 31.41
N PHE A 429 3.29 2.90 32.53
CA PHE A 429 1.88 3.16 32.82
C PHE A 429 1.59 4.63 33.15
N SER A 430 2.51 5.55 32.84
CA SER A 430 2.32 6.97 33.19
C SER A 430 1.09 7.53 32.49
N TYR A 431 0.35 8.37 33.23
CA TYR A 431 -0.90 9.01 32.80
C TYR A 431 -2.04 8.02 32.49
N CYS A 432 -2.02 6.81 33.07
CA CYS A 432 -3.21 5.94 33.13
C CYS A 432 -4.15 6.49 34.21
N THR A 433 -4.90 7.55 33.91
CA THR A 433 -5.59 8.40 34.90
C THR A 433 -6.69 7.68 35.68
N ASN A 434 -7.29 6.62 35.09
CA ASN A 434 -8.34 5.82 35.74
C ASN A 434 -7.83 4.54 36.42
N LEU A 435 -6.53 4.24 36.33
CA LEU A 435 -5.94 3.06 36.92
C LEU A 435 -6.03 3.12 38.46
N LYS A 436 -6.72 2.16 39.08
CA LYS A 436 -6.97 2.09 40.51
C LYS A 436 -6.11 1.05 41.21
N GLU A 437 -5.88 -0.08 40.54
CA GLU A 437 -5.23 -1.26 41.10
C GLU A 437 -4.15 -1.82 40.18
N VAL A 438 -3.02 -2.21 40.74
CA VAL A 438 -1.95 -2.90 40.03
C VAL A 438 -1.56 -4.14 40.81
N VAL A 439 -1.48 -5.30 40.13
CA VAL A 439 -0.95 -6.55 40.71
C VAL A 439 0.46 -6.76 40.19
N ILE A 440 1.42 -6.89 41.08
CA ILE A 440 2.86 -7.01 40.77
C ILE A 440 3.38 -8.34 41.31
N PRO A 441 3.96 -9.20 40.44
CA PRO A 441 4.53 -10.46 40.89
C PRO A 441 5.85 -10.28 41.64
N LYS A 442 6.24 -11.27 42.42
CA LYS A 442 7.51 -11.31 43.16
C LYS A 442 8.76 -11.28 42.24
N SER A 443 8.62 -11.67 40.99
CA SER A 443 9.72 -11.70 40.01
C SER A 443 10.22 -10.32 39.59
N VAL A 444 9.45 -9.24 39.81
CA VAL A 444 9.82 -7.89 39.44
C VAL A 444 10.99 -7.38 40.30
N THR A 445 12.08 -7.00 39.63
CA THR A 445 13.31 -6.48 40.25
C THR A 445 13.57 -5.01 39.97
N GLN A 446 12.89 -4.46 38.96
CA GLN A 446 13.04 -3.05 38.56
C GLN A 446 11.72 -2.43 38.10
N ILE A 447 11.41 -1.25 38.64
CA ILE A 447 10.28 -0.40 38.24
C ILE A 447 10.82 1.00 37.91
N GLY A 448 10.55 1.44 36.68
CA GLY A 448 11.10 2.70 36.17
C GLY A 448 12.50 2.58 35.61
N GLY A 449 13.09 3.74 35.32
CA GLY A 449 14.42 3.88 34.76
C GLY A 449 14.84 5.33 34.85
N ALA A 450 14.82 6.07 33.72
CA ALA A 450 15.04 7.53 33.74
C ALA A 450 13.83 8.29 34.29
N PHE A 451 12.63 7.70 34.18
CA PHE A 451 11.36 8.28 34.63
C PHE A 451 10.52 7.26 35.42
N GLU A 452 9.58 7.76 36.22
CA GLU A 452 8.63 6.98 37.00
C GLU A 452 7.69 6.17 36.09
N SER A 453 7.40 4.91 36.47
CA SER A 453 6.51 4.07 35.66
C SER A 453 5.02 4.41 35.78
N PHE A 454 4.61 5.04 36.89
CA PHE A 454 3.20 5.33 37.23
C PHE A 454 2.93 6.82 37.47
N ALA A 455 3.77 7.71 36.91
CA ALA A 455 3.54 9.15 37.03
C ALA A 455 2.17 9.53 36.46
N GLY A 456 1.41 10.42 37.13
CA GLY A 456 0.09 10.87 36.67
C GLY A 456 -1.03 9.81 36.72
N CYS A 457 -0.83 8.67 37.42
CA CYS A 457 -1.90 7.73 37.72
C CYS A 457 -2.70 8.22 38.93
N ASP A 458 -3.51 9.26 38.72
CA ASP A 458 -4.14 10.00 39.84
C ASP A 458 -5.16 9.18 40.61
N SER A 459 -5.77 8.16 39.98
CA SER A 459 -6.72 7.25 40.63
C SER A 459 -6.09 6.04 41.31
N LEU A 460 -4.75 5.83 41.20
CA LEU A 460 -4.10 4.68 41.77
C LEU A 460 -4.11 4.75 43.31
N THR A 461 -4.75 3.77 43.93
CA THR A 461 -4.91 3.64 45.39
C THR A 461 -4.30 2.39 45.98
N ASP A 462 -4.28 1.28 45.25
CA ASP A 462 -3.88 0.00 45.77
C ASP A 462 -2.90 -0.73 44.84
N VAL A 463 -1.84 -1.28 45.44
CA VAL A 463 -0.88 -2.18 44.80
C VAL A 463 -0.85 -3.51 45.55
N TYR A 464 -1.07 -4.58 44.83
CA TYR A 464 -1.01 -5.94 45.33
C TYR A 464 0.32 -6.58 44.91
N TYR A 465 1.23 -6.74 45.87
CA TYR A 465 2.53 -7.35 45.61
C TYR A 465 2.58 -8.79 46.13
N ALA A 466 2.97 -9.73 45.25
CA ALA A 466 2.97 -11.16 45.58
C ALA A 466 4.10 -11.62 46.51
N GLY A 467 5.02 -10.74 46.89
CA GLY A 467 6.12 -10.98 47.82
C GLY A 467 5.94 -10.31 49.18
N SER A 468 6.94 -10.48 50.05
CA SER A 468 7.01 -9.80 51.34
C SER A 468 7.41 -8.33 51.22
N GLU A 469 7.20 -7.55 52.28
CA GLU A 469 7.73 -6.16 52.37
C GLU A 469 9.27 -6.13 52.23
N GLU A 470 9.98 -7.13 52.72
CA GLU A 470 11.45 -7.25 52.54
C GLU A 470 11.82 -7.43 51.06
N ASP A 471 11.04 -8.21 50.28
CA ASP A 471 11.26 -8.38 48.86
C ASP A 471 10.93 -7.11 48.06
N TRP A 472 9.85 -6.39 48.43
CA TRP A 472 9.49 -5.10 47.85
C TRP A 472 10.61 -4.07 47.98
N ASN A 473 11.23 -4.00 49.18
CA ASN A 473 12.32 -3.07 49.45
C ASN A 473 13.61 -3.38 48.69
N LYS A 474 13.71 -4.53 47.99
CA LYS A 474 14.82 -4.88 47.09
C LYS A 474 14.59 -4.45 45.66
N ILE A 475 13.34 -4.06 45.30
CA ILE A 475 13.02 -3.55 43.96
C ILE A 475 13.76 -2.24 43.71
N ARG A 476 14.35 -2.11 42.54
CA ARG A 476 15.01 -0.88 42.09
C ARG A 476 13.99 0.08 41.49
N PHE A 477 13.73 1.19 42.17
CA PHE A 477 12.89 2.28 41.68
C PHE A 477 13.76 3.40 41.09
N CYS A 478 13.20 4.18 40.11
CA CYS A 478 13.92 5.30 39.50
C CYS A 478 14.11 6.45 40.48
N THR A 479 13.13 6.73 41.34
CA THR A 479 13.17 7.78 42.36
C THR A 479 12.37 7.35 43.60
N THR A 480 12.64 7.98 44.75
CA THR A 480 11.86 7.82 46.01
C THR A 480 10.51 8.55 45.95
N LEU A 481 10.24 9.30 44.88
CA LEU A 481 9.02 10.05 44.66
C LEU A 481 8.00 9.34 43.78
N ASP A 482 8.32 8.13 43.28
CA ASP A 482 7.42 7.36 42.42
C ASP A 482 6.02 7.24 43.05
N LYS A 483 4.99 7.50 42.24
CA LYS A 483 3.57 7.48 42.67
C LYS A 483 3.23 6.15 43.34
N ILE A 484 3.76 5.04 42.83
CA ILE A 484 3.48 3.69 43.34
C ILE A 484 3.93 3.48 44.79
N LEU A 485 4.90 4.27 45.27
CA LEU A 485 5.37 4.23 46.66
C LEU A 485 4.50 5.02 47.65
N LYS A 486 3.52 5.78 47.14
CA LYS A 486 2.64 6.65 47.93
C LYS A 486 1.24 6.11 48.13
N VAL A 487 0.96 4.93 47.62
CA VAL A 487 -0.34 4.24 47.68
C VAL A 487 -0.33 3.09 48.66
N ARG A 488 -1.48 2.47 48.93
CA ARG A 488 -1.58 1.31 49.81
C ARG A 488 -0.95 0.09 49.12
N ILE A 489 0.03 -0.53 49.79
CA ILE A 489 0.67 -1.75 49.31
C ILE A 489 0.21 -2.91 50.15
N HIS A 490 -0.34 -3.94 49.49
CA HIS A 490 -0.77 -5.20 50.08
C HIS A 490 0.29 -6.27 49.78
N PHE A 491 0.81 -6.95 50.81
CA PHE A 491 1.86 -7.96 50.67
C PHE A 491 1.32 -9.35 50.80
N ASN A 492 2.07 -10.37 50.26
CA ASN A 492 1.82 -11.81 50.40
C ASN A 492 0.48 -12.29 49.79
N GLY A 493 0.02 -11.68 48.72
CA GLY A 493 -1.04 -12.25 47.90
C GLY A 493 -2.43 -12.26 48.54
N GLU A 494 -2.74 -11.37 49.46
CA GLU A 494 -4.12 -11.12 49.87
C GLU A 494 -4.91 -10.52 48.69
N LEU A 495 -5.14 -11.34 47.66
CA LEU A 495 -6.08 -11.05 46.60
C LEU A 495 -7.49 -11.19 47.19
N SER A 496 -8.14 -10.12 47.56
CA SER A 496 -9.60 -10.15 47.68
C SER A 496 -10.18 -10.35 46.29
N VAL A 497 -10.43 -11.59 45.89
CA VAL A 497 -11.21 -11.93 44.72
C VAL A 497 -12.64 -11.44 44.98
N THR A 498 -12.92 -10.20 44.62
CA THR A 498 -14.30 -9.75 44.46
C THR A 498 -14.82 -10.28 43.12
N THR A 499 -15.14 -11.58 43.09
CA THR A 499 -16.10 -12.07 42.11
C THR A 499 -17.43 -11.40 42.48
N THR A 500 -17.84 -10.41 41.70
CA THR A 500 -19.23 -9.91 41.75
C THR A 500 -20.14 -10.97 41.16
N THR A 501 -20.53 -11.92 42.01
CA THR A 501 -21.68 -12.81 41.76
C THR A 501 -22.91 -12.07 42.25
N PRO A 502 -23.98 -11.92 41.49
CA PRO A 502 -25.24 -11.35 41.99
C PRO A 502 -25.81 -12.28 43.09
N ALA A 503 -26.17 -11.68 44.19
CA ALA A 503 -26.68 -12.35 45.38
C ALA A 503 -27.99 -13.10 45.09
N GLY A 504 -28.02 -14.36 45.42
CA GLY A 504 -29.22 -15.21 45.53
C GLY A 504 -29.00 -16.29 46.57
N THR A 505 -29.66 -16.13 47.67
CA THR A 505 -29.79 -16.68 48.99
C THR A 505 -29.82 -18.23 49.10
N THR A 506 -29.17 -18.72 50.16
CA THR A 506 -29.51 -19.71 51.21
C THR A 506 -28.98 -21.12 51.21
N THR A 507 -28.29 -21.34 52.33
CA THR A 507 -28.23 -22.48 53.27
C THR A 507 -27.56 -23.80 52.90
N ALA A 508 -26.63 -24.08 53.79
CA ALA A 508 -25.77 -25.24 53.98
C ALA A 508 -26.48 -26.62 53.98
N THR A 509 -25.74 -27.63 53.54
CA THR A 509 -25.45 -28.84 54.36
C THR A 509 -24.35 -29.66 53.69
N GLU A 510 -23.32 -29.99 54.47
CA GLU A 510 -22.30 -31.00 54.14
C GLU A 510 -22.93 -32.36 53.92
N THR A 511 -22.52 -33.08 52.92
CA THR A 511 -22.35 -34.55 52.99
C THR A 511 -21.40 -35.04 51.87
N THR A 512 -20.39 -35.74 52.30
CA THR A 512 -19.44 -36.54 51.51
C THR A 512 -20.14 -37.58 50.62
N ALA A 513 -19.71 -37.70 49.35
CA ALA A 513 -19.32 -38.98 48.75
C ALA A 513 -19.18 -38.93 47.23
N THR A 514 -18.06 -39.46 46.77
CA THR A 514 -17.88 -40.37 45.62
C THR A 514 -17.99 -39.78 44.21
N THR A 515 -16.85 -39.72 43.56
CA THR A 515 -16.51 -39.55 42.15
C THR A 515 -17.42 -40.34 41.21
N THR A 516 -18.09 -39.65 40.32
CA THR A 516 -18.45 -40.18 39.00
C THR A 516 -18.35 -39.02 38.00
N VAL A 517 -17.49 -39.21 36.99
CA VAL A 517 -17.33 -38.30 35.85
C VAL A 517 -18.63 -38.32 35.05
N THR A 518 -19.36 -37.22 35.08
CA THR A 518 -20.40 -36.93 34.12
C THR A 518 -20.05 -35.59 33.47
N THR A 519 -19.87 -35.63 32.18
CA THR A 519 -19.75 -34.48 31.31
C THR A 519 -20.88 -33.50 31.61
N ALA A 520 -20.51 -32.31 32.13
CA ALA A 520 -21.46 -31.21 32.28
C ALA A 520 -21.69 -30.60 30.91
N THR A 521 -22.88 -30.76 30.42
CA THR A 521 -23.43 -29.93 29.31
C THR A 521 -23.56 -28.52 29.84
N GLU A 522 -22.93 -27.57 29.14
CA GLU A 522 -23.16 -26.14 29.34
C GLU A 522 -24.65 -25.80 29.20
N PRO A 523 -25.16 -24.75 29.88
CA PRO A 523 -26.55 -24.35 29.72
C PRO A 523 -26.74 -23.86 28.27
N VAL A 524 -27.64 -24.50 27.54
CA VAL A 524 -28.09 -24.10 26.20
C VAL A 524 -28.72 -22.72 26.35
N VAL A 525 -28.03 -21.69 25.87
CA VAL A 525 -28.61 -20.38 25.63
C VAL A 525 -29.64 -20.56 24.51
N PRO A 526 -30.89 -20.10 24.67
CA PRO A 526 -31.87 -20.27 23.61
C PRO A 526 -31.37 -19.56 22.34
N PHE A 527 -31.24 -20.34 21.29
CA PHE A 527 -30.97 -19.89 19.94
C PHE A 527 -31.91 -18.74 19.55
N MET A 528 -31.36 -17.64 19.05
CA MET A 528 -32.12 -16.50 18.56
C MET A 528 -31.91 -16.34 17.04
N LYS A 529 -32.99 -16.47 16.29
CA LYS A 529 -32.98 -16.35 14.82
C LYS A 529 -32.45 -14.95 14.43
N GLY A 530 -31.43 -14.93 13.58
CA GLY A 530 -30.76 -13.72 13.13
C GLY A 530 -29.54 -13.29 13.95
N ASP A 531 -29.29 -13.87 15.11
CA ASP A 531 -28.10 -13.67 15.93
C ASP A 531 -27.06 -14.73 15.53
N VAL A 532 -26.38 -14.45 14.44
CA VAL A 532 -25.48 -15.43 13.77
C VAL A 532 -24.13 -15.56 14.48
N ASP A 533 -23.67 -14.49 15.10
CA ASP A 533 -22.41 -14.50 15.86
C ASP A 533 -22.58 -14.88 17.34
N GLY A 534 -23.85 -14.94 17.81
CA GLY A 534 -24.19 -15.42 19.16
C GLY A 534 -23.98 -14.38 20.26
N ASP A 535 -23.93 -13.09 19.94
CA ASP A 535 -23.69 -12.00 20.90
C ASP A 535 -24.96 -11.52 21.62
N GLY A 536 -26.12 -12.03 21.25
CA GLY A 536 -27.44 -11.70 21.81
C GLY A 536 -28.09 -10.46 21.20
N LYS A 537 -27.58 -9.97 20.07
CA LYS A 537 -28.16 -8.88 19.28
C LYS A 537 -28.35 -9.33 17.83
N ILE A 538 -29.05 -8.53 17.05
CA ILE A 538 -29.16 -8.72 15.60
C ILE A 538 -28.73 -7.41 14.97
N ASP A 539 -27.49 -7.37 14.44
CA ASP A 539 -26.89 -6.19 13.83
C ASP A 539 -25.99 -6.51 12.63
N SER A 540 -25.14 -5.58 12.23
CA SER A 540 -24.29 -5.75 11.04
C SER A 540 -23.22 -6.83 11.18
N SER A 541 -22.88 -7.29 12.39
CA SER A 541 -21.93 -8.38 12.60
C SER A 541 -22.53 -9.72 12.17
N ASP A 542 -23.84 -9.92 12.39
CA ASP A 542 -24.55 -11.10 11.94
C ASP A 542 -24.64 -11.20 10.43
N VAL A 543 -24.90 -10.06 9.77
CA VAL A 543 -24.87 -9.98 8.30
C VAL A 543 -23.50 -10.39 7.78
N PHE A 544 -22.43 -9.89 8.40
CA PHE A 544 -21.07 -10.21 7.99
C PHE A 544 -20.78 -11.71 8.16
N ALA A 545 -21.17 -12.31 9.29
CA ALA A 545 -20.99 -13.74 9.54
C ALA A 545 -21.73 -14.60 8.49
N ALA A 546 -22.99 -14.26 8.16
CA ALA A 546 -23.78 -14.94 7.13
C ALA A 546 -23.18 -14.75 5.72
N MET A 547 -22.75 -13.54 5.36
CA MET A 547 -22.09 -13.27 4.07
C MET A 547 -20.78 -14.05 3.92
N LEU A 548 -20.00 -14.14 4.97
CA LEU A 548 -18.74 -14.87 4.97
C LEU A 548 -18.97 -16.36 4.74
N TYR A 549 -20.00 -16.93 5.37
CA TYR A 549 -20.40 -18.32 5.16
C TYR A 549 -20.84 -18.58 3.70
N VAL A 550 -21.69 -17.72 3.14
CA VAL A 550 -22.13 -17.80 1.73
C VAL A 550 -20.93 -17.72 0.79
N ALA A 551 -19.99 -16.81 1.04
CA ALA A 551 -18.78 -16.66 0.23
C ALA A 551 -17.89 -17.93 0.27
N TYR A 552 -17.68 -18.52 1.45
CA TYR A 552 -16.88 -19.75 1.58
C TYR A 552 -17.54 -20.95 0.88
N THR A 553 -18.84 -21.12 1.04
CA THR A 553 -19.56 -22.23 0.41
C THR A 553 -19.65 -22.09 -1.11
N ALA A 554 -19.76 -20.87 -1.63
CA ALA A 554 -19.76 -20.59 -3.07
C ALA A 554 -18.45 -21.00 -3.77
N VAL A 555 -17.31 -20.97 -3.05
CA VAL A 555 -15.99 -21.41 -3.57
C VAL A 555 -15.64 -22.86 -3.17
N GLY A 556 -16.61 -23.62 -2.65
CA GLY A 556 -16.45 -25.04 -2.30
C GLY A 556 -15.63 -25.28 -1.02
N ARG A 557 -15.49 -24.28 -0.15
CA ARG A 557 -14.88 -24.41 1.18
C ARG A 557 -15.94 -24.74 2.22
N ALA A 558 -15.57 -25.45 3.28
CA ALA A 558 -16.46 -25.66 4.42
C ALA A 558 -16.74 -24.30 5.10
N GLY A 559 -18.00 -24.00 5.35
CA GLY A 559 -18.37 -22.82 6.12
C GLY A 559 -17.87 -22.93 7.57
N ASN A 560 -17.67 -21.79 8.21
CA ASN A 560 -17.10 -21.66 9.56
C ASN A 560 -18.15 -21.45 10.66
N LEU A 561 -19.45 -21.65 10.37
CA LEU A 561 -20.52 -21.54 11.33
C LEU A 561 -20.77 -22.88 12.03
N THR A 562 -21.10 -22.85 13.32
CA THR A 562 -21.61 -24.00 14.08
C THR A 562 -23.04 -24.34 13.67
N ASP A 563 -23.55 -25.51 14.05
CA ASP A 563 -24.92 -25.92 13.73
C ASP A 563 -25.96 -24.92 14.26
N ASP A 564 -25.76 -24.36 15.45
CA ASP A 564 -26.64 -23.33 16.03
C ASP A 564 -26.56 -22.00 15.26
N GLN A 565 -25.37 -21.61 14.85
CA GLN A 565 -25.16 -20.41 14.03
C GLN A 565 -25.73 -20.56 12.62
N MET A 566 -25.61 -21.75 12.02
CA MET A 566 -26.26 -22.07 10.74
C MET A 566 -27.79 -21.97 10.84
N GLN A 567 -28.36 -22.45 11.95
CA GLN A 567 -29.80 -22.31 12.19
C GLN A 567 -30.22 -20.87 12.44
N ALA A 568 -29.37 -20.05 13.06
CA ALA A 568 -29.59 -18.61 13.22
C ALA A 568 -29.57 -17.86 11.87
N ALA A 569 -28.68 -18.26 10.97
CA ALA A 569 -28.47 -17.64 9.68
C ALA A 569 -29.46 -18.04 8.59
N ASP A 570 -30.13 -19.20 8.70
CA ASP A 570 -31.18 -19.66 7.76
C ASP A 570 -32.50 -18.94 8.07
N ILE A 571 -32.62 -17.72 7.54
CA ILE A 571 -33.71 -16.79 7.89
C ILE A 571 -35.03 -17.21 7.25
N ASP A 572 -35.00 -17.77 6.06
CA ASP A 572 -36.20 -18.22 5.36
C ASP A 572 -36.57 -19.70 5.60
N GLU A 573 -35.74 -20.39 6.42
CA GLU A 573 -35.94 -21.82 6.79
C GLU A 573 -35.87 -22.76 5.57
N SER A 574 -35.11 -22.38 4.56
CA SER A 574 -34.92 -23.17 3.33
C SER A 574 -34.04 -24.39 3.52
N GLY A 575 -33.29 -24.42 4.62
CA GLY A 575 -32.27 -25.44 4.93
C GLY A 575 -30.93 -25.17 4.26
N SER A 576 -30.73 -23.99 3.68
CA SER A 576 -29.46 -23.55 3.09
C SER A 576 -29.27 -22.06 3.31
N ILE A 577 -28.08 -21.66 3.73
CA ILE A 577 -27.75 -20.24 3.90
C ILE A 577 -27.26 -19.71 2.56
N ASP A 578 -27.96 -18.71 2.00
CA ASP A 578 -27.61 -18.09 0.73
C ASP A 578 -27.81 -16.57 0.74
N SER A 579 -27.73 -15.92 -0.43
CA SER A 579 -27.89 -14.47 -0.55
C SER A 579 -29.30 -13.96 -0.16
N THR A 580 -30.28 -14.84 -0.09
CA THR A 580 -31.66 -14.50 0.31
C THR A 580 -31.72 -14.27 1.82
N ASP A 581 -31.05 -15.12 2.60
CA ASP A 581 -30.94 -14.96 4.05
C ASP A 581 -30.22 -13.67 4.44
N VAL A 582 -29.11 -13.39 3.76
CA VAL A 582 -28.36 -12.15 3.92
C VAL A 582 -29.24 -10.93 3.62
N TYR A 583 -30.06 -11.00 2.55
CA TYR A 583 -30.98 -9.93 2.20
C TYR A 583 -32.04 -9.73 3.30
N TYR A 584 -32.65 -10.79 3.81
CA TYR A 584 -33.64 -10.69 4.89
C TYR A 584 -33.04 -10.15 6.18
N LEU A 585 -31.81 -10.54 6.50
CA LEU A 585 -31.10 -10.03 7.67
C LEU A 585 -30.83 -8.53 7.57
N LEU A 586 -30.32 -8.07 6.43
CA LEU A 586 -30.14 -6.65 6.14
C LEU A 586 -31.45 -5.85 6.21
N TYR A 587 -32.54 -6.42 5.64
CA TYR A 587 -33.83 -5.77 5.62
C TYR A 587 -34.44 -5.63 7.02
N TYR A 588 -34.29 -6.68 7.85
CA TYR A 588 -34.69 -6.64 9.26
C TYR A 588 -33.97 -5.55 10.05
N ILE A 589 -32.64 -5.47 9.90
CA ILE A 589 -31.81 -4.46 10.58
C ILE A 589 -32.19 -3.06 10.11
N ALA A 590 -32.40 -2.85 8.81
CA ALA A 590 -32.78 -1.55 8.26
C ALA A 590 -34.13 -1.06 8.79
N LEU A 591 -35.12 -1.94 8.88
CA LEU A 591 -36.44 -1.60 9.43
C LEU A 591 -36.36 -1.22 10.90
N ASN A 592 -35.67 -2.01 11.72
CA ASN A 592 -35.52 -1.74 13.14
C ASN A 592 -34.66 -0.50 13.41
N GLY A 593 -33.60 -0.26 12.61
CA GLY A 593 -32.78 0.97 12.65
C GLY A 593 -33.57 2.23 12.27
N ALA A 594 -34.59 2.10 11.41
CA ALA A 594 -35.53 3.18 11.07
C ALA A 594 -36.65 3.35 12.11
N GLY A 595 -36.63 2.60 13.22
CA GLY A 595 -37.65 2.68 14.29
C GLY A 595 -38.95 1.92 13.96
N VAL A 596 -38.98 1.14 12.91
CA VAL A 596 -40.12 0.27 12.55
C VAL A 596 -39.92 -1.06 13.27
N ARG A 597 -40.71 -1.33 14.30
CA ARG A 597 -40.70 -2.63 14.99
C ARG A 597 -41.20 -3.70 14.03
N SER A 598 -40.32 -4.55 13.55
CA SER A 598 -40.61 -5.67 12.64
C SER A 598 -40.30 -7.01 13.29
N THR A 599 -41.00 -8.04 12.84
CA THR A 599 -40.72 -9.43 13.18
C THR A 599 -40.20 -10.17 11.94
N TRP A 600 -39.60 -11.34 12.08
CA TRP A 600 -39.17 -12.16 10.94
C TRP A 600 -40.33 -12.49 9.97
N ALA A 601 -41.55 -12.69 10.50
CA ALA A 601 -42.73 -12.90 9.66
C ALA A 601 -43.13 -11.69 8.80
N ASP A 602 -42.66 -10.50 9.11
CA ASP A 602 -42.87 -9.28 8.33
C ASP A 602 -41.80 -9.11 7.25
N VAL A 603 -40.64 -9.71 7.44
CA VAL A 603 -39.46 -9.61 6.58
C VAL A 603 -39.45 -10.70 5.50
N VAL A 604 -39.71 -11.94 5.89
CA VAL A 604 -39.73 -13.11 5.01
C VAL A 604 -41.16 -13.27 4.40
N LYS A 605 -41.46 -12.50 3.37
CA LYS A 605 -42.73 -12.60 2.63
C LYS A 605 -42.51 -12.86 1.17
#